data_43fae95a36a9ab24ca63629f80606d91
#
_entry.id   43fae95a36a9ab24ca63629f80606d91
#
_cell.length_a   1.000
_cell.length_b   1.000
_cell.length_c   1.000
_cell.angle_alpha   90.00
_cell.angle_beta   90.00
_cell.angle_gamma   90.00
#
_symmetry.space_group_name_H-M   'P 1'
#
loop_
_entity.id
_entity.type
_entity.pdbx_description
1 polymer ?
#
loop_
_entity_poly.entity_id
_entity_poly.type
_entity_poly.pdbx_seq_one_letter_code
_entity_poly.pdbx_strand_id
1 'polypeptide(L)'
;MAFSRKNFLLRVKEVNELYKEKQRIGLSTEYIYRTFIEPQYHISRSTLYDWLAIPYEKQLREIAEADARAIECEKRQQTINFEEQS
;
A
#
# COMPACT_ATOMS: atom_id res chain seq x y z
N MET A 1 3.44 -4.76 -18.58
CA MET A 1 3.82 -4.90 -17.18
C MET A 1 2.56 -4.95 -16.32
N ALA A 2 2.46 -5.91 -15.45
CA ALA A 2 1.26 -6.07 -14.63
C ALA A 2 1.18 -5.00 -13.53
N PHE A 3 -0.01 -4.41 -13.40
CA PHE A 3 -0.27 -3.47 -12.33
C PHE A 3 -0.38 -4.23 -11.01
N SER A 4 0.38 -3.84 -10.02
CA SER A 4 0.33 -4.47 -8.70
C SER A 4 -0.53 -3.64 -7.75
N ARG A 5 -1.66 -4.21 -7.32
CA ARG A 5 -2.54 -3.54 -6.36
C ARG A 5 -1.82 -3.27 -5.04
N LYS A 6 -0.97 -4.21 -4.61
CA LYS A 6 -0.19 -4.03 -3.39
C LYS A 6 0.73 -2.83 -3.48
N ASN A 7 1.45 -2.68 -4.61
CA ASN A 7 2.33 -1.54 -4.81
C ASN A 7 1.56 -0.23 -4.85
N PHE A 8 0.39 -0.23 -5.49
CA PHE A 8 -0.48 0.94 -5.51
C PHE A 8 -0.91 1.33 -4.09
N LEU A 9 -1.33 0.36 -3.29
CA LEU A 9 -1.78 0.61 -1.92
C LEU A 9 -0.63 1.08 -1.03
N LEU A 10 0.58 0.58 -1.24
CA LEU A 10 1.75 1.07 -0.51
C LEU A 10 2.03 2.53 -0.83
N ARG A 11 1.85 2.91 -2.09
CA ARG A 11 2.00 4.30 -2.50
C ARG A 11 0.94 5.18 -1.87
N VAL A 12 -0.31 4.70 -1.85
CA VAL A 12 -1.41 5.40 -1.17
C VAL A 12 -1.09 5.58 0.31
N LYS A 13 -0.56 4.54 0.95
CA LYS A 13 -0.16 4.61 2.35
C LYS A 13 0.90 5.68 2.58
N GLU A 14 1.94 5.71 1.75
CA GLU A 14 3.00 6.70 1.87
C GLU A 14 2.46 8.12 1.76
N VAL A 15 1.60 8.37 0.78
CA VAL A 15 1.00 9.68 0.59
C VAL A 15 0.15 10.07 1.80
N ASN A 16 -0.65 9.12 2.31
CA ASN A 16 -1.50 9.37 3.47
C ASN A 16 -0.67 9.69 4.71
N GLU A 17 0.39 8.94 4.95
CA GLU A 17 1.26 9.17 6.10
C GLU A 17 1.96 10.51 6.00
N LEU A 18 2.48 10.84 4.83
CA LEU A 18 3.12 12.12 4.58
C LEU A 18 2.14 13.28 4.81
N TYR A 19 0.93 13.15 4.26
CA TYR A 19 -0.10 14.16 4.40
C TYR A 19 -0.46 14.38 5.87
N LYS A 20 -0.70 13.30 6.61
CA LYS A 20 -1.08 13.39 8.01
C LYS A 20 0.03 14.01 8.86
N GLU A 21 1.28 13.64 8.59
CA GLU A 21 2.42 14.20 9.29
C GLU A 21 2.52 15.71 9.10
N LYS A 22 2.40 16.16 7.85
CA LYS A 22 2.51 17.60 7.55
C LYS A 22 1.29 18.36 8.04
N GLN A 23 0.11 17.74 8.02
CA GLN A 23 -1.09 18.37 8.55
C GLN A 23 -0.99 18.56 10.07
N ARG A 24 -0.36 17.62 10.75
CA ARG A 24 -0.18 17.69 12.20
C ARG A 24 0.63 18.92 12.60
N ILE A 25 1.60 19.32 11.80
CA ILE A 25 2.43 20.50 12.08
C ILE A 25 1.81 21.80 11.58
N GLY A 26 0.58 21.74 11.08
CA GLY A 26 -0.20 22.94 10.77
C GLY A 26 -0.17 23.39 9.31
N LEU A 27 0.36 22.59 8.40
CA LEU A 27 0.39 22.93 6.98
C LEU A 27 -0.96 22.68 6.33
N SER A 28 -1.33 23.54 5.37
CA SER A 28 -2.57 23.38 4.63
C SER A 28 -2.47 22.25 3.60
N THR A 29 -3.62 21.69 3.22
CA THR A 29 -3.69 20.62 2.23
C THR A 29 -3.04 21.04 0.90
N GLU A 30 -3.34 22.25 0.45
CA GLU A 30 -2.79 22.73 -0.81
C GLU A 30 -1.27 22.89 -0.76
N TYR A 31 -0.75 23.40 0.34
CA TYR A 31 0.69 23.55 0.52
C TYR A 31 1.37 22.19 0.52
N ILE A 32 0.80 21.22 1.25
CA ILE A 32 1.34 19.87 1.30
C ILE A 32 1.35 19.25 -0.08
N TYR A 33 0.27 19.40 -0.83
CA TYR A 33 0.17 18.86 -2.17
C TYR A 33 1.24 19.44 -3.09
N ARG A 34 1.35 20.76 -3.15
CA ARG A 34 2.28 21.44 -4.05
C ARG A 34 3.75 21.21 -3.68
N THR A 35 4.04 21.13 -2.40
CA THR A 35 5.41 21.08 -1.92
C THR A 35 5.96 19.66 -1.82
N PHE A 36 5.14 18.73 -1.35
CA PHE A 36 5.61 17.40 -1.02
C PHE A 36 5.05 16.31 -1.93
N ILE A 37 3.83 16.45 -2.40
CA ILE A 37 3.14 15.38 -3.12
C ILE A 37 3.31 15.51 -4.62
N GLU A 38 2.96 16.65 -5.19
CA GLU A 38 3.07 16.85 -6.63
C GLU A 38 4.47 16.59 -7.18
N PRO A 39 5.55 17.16 -6.59
CA PRO A 39 6.89 16.92 -7.11
C PRO A 39 7.37 15.49 -6.98
N GLN A 40 6.90 14.77 -5.96
CA GLN A 40 7.37 13.43 -5.67
C GLN A 40 6.53 12.34 -6.34
N TYR A 41 5.21 12.51 -6.38
CA TYR A 41 4.29 11.48 -6.87
C TYR A 41 3.66 11.82 -8.21
N HIS A 42 3.70 13.08 -8.63
CA HIS A 42 3.14 13.52 -9.92
C HIS A 42 1.66 13.16 -10.09
N ILE A 43 0.88 13.33 -9.04
CA ILE A 43 -0.56 13.08 -9.09
C ILE A 43 -1.33 14.40 -9.03
N SER A 44 -2.56 14.40 -9.56
CA SER A 44 -3.43 15.57 -9.51
C SER A 44 -4.01 15.74 -8.12
N ARG A 45 -4.57 16.92 -7.87
CA ARG A 45 -5.24 17.21 -6.60
C ARG A 45 -6.44 16.27 -6.39
N SER A 46 -7.20 16.02 -7.45
CA SER A 46 -8.32 15.09 -7.38
C SER A 46 -7.85 13.70 -6.99
N THR A 47 -6.76 13.24 -7.59
CA THR A 47 -6.18 11.94 -7.25
C THR A 47 -5.74 11.90 -5.80
N LEU A 48 -5.17 12.99 -5.29
CA LEU A 48 -4.79 13.05 -3.88
C LEU A 48 -6.00 12.84 -2.97
N TYR A 49 -7.10 13.53 -3.23
CA TYR A 49 -8.30 13.37 -2.43
C TYR A 49 -8.87 11.96 -2.52
N ASP A 50 -8.84 11.37 -3.71
CA ASP A 50 -9.26 9.99 -3.89
C ASP A 50 -8.40 9.04 -3.05
N TRP A 51 -7.09 9.24 -3.06
CA TRP A 51 -6.16 8.40 -2.29
C TRP A 51 -6.35 8.57 -0.80
N LEU A 52 -6.65 9.79 -0.34
CA LEU A 52 -6.91 10.03 1.08
C LEU A 52 -8.17 9.33 1.56
N ALA A 53 -9.11 9.07 0.67
CA ALA A 53 -10.35 8.38 0.98
C ALA A 53 -10.24 6.85 0.91
N ILE A 54 -9.18 6.31 0.29
CA ILE A 54 -9.02 4.86 0.16
C ILE A 54 -8.68 4.24 1.51
N PRO A 55 -9.42 3.19 1.94
CA PRO A 55 -9.11 2.48 3.19
C PRO A 55 -7.90 1.54 3.01
N TYR A 56 -6.72 2.11 2.82
CA TYR A 56 -5.53 1.35 2.48
C TYR A 56 -5.12 0.35 3.57
N GLU A 57 -5.34 0.69 4.82
CA GLU A 57 -4.97 -0.19 5.93
C GLU A 57 -5.74 -1.51 5.87
N LYS A 58 -7.05 -1.41 5.65
CA LYS A 58 -7.89 -2.59 5.54
C LYS A 58 -7.51 -3.43 4.33
N GLN A 59 -7.32 -2.79 3.18
CA GLN A 59 -7.00 -3.49 1.95
C GLN A 59 -5.62 -4.14 2.01
N LEU A 60 -4.63 -3.46 2.58
CA LEU A 60 -3.31 -4.04 2.77
C LEU A 60 -3.34 -5.23 3.72
N ARG A 61 -4.16 -5.16 4.77
CA ARG A 61 -4.33 -6.27 5.69
C ARG A 61 -4.91 -7.49 4.98
N GLU A 62 -5.92 -7.29 4.16
CA GLU A 62 -6.54 -8.38 3.39
C GLU A 62 -5.53 -9.04 2.45
N ILE A 63 -4.71 -8.24 1.78
CA ILE A 63 -3.69 -8.76 0.89
C ILE A 63 -2.63 -9.54 1.68
N ALA A 64 -2.21 -9.03 2.82
CA ALA A 64 -1.22 -9.71 3.66
C ALA A 64 -1.74 -11.04 4.17
N GLU A 65 -3.02 -11.12 4.56
CA GLU A 65 -3.64 -12.37 4.99
C GLU A 65 -3.70 -13.37 3.85
N ALA A 66 -4.06 -12.93 2.66
CA ALA A 66 -4.10 -13.81 1.49
C ALA A 66 -2.70 -14.33 1.14
N ASP A 67 -1.69 -13.47 1.18
CA ASP A 67 -0.31 -13.88 0.93
C ASP A 67 0.17 -14.89 1.97
N ALA A 68 -0.16 -14.67 3.23
CA ALA A 68 0.23 -15.58 4.30
C ALA A 68 -0.40 -16.96 4.11
N ARG A 69 -1.67 -17.02 3.71
CA ARG A 69 -2.33 -18.29 3.43
C ARG A 69 -1.68 -19.02 2.25
N ALA A 70 -1.34 -18.28 1.19
CA ALA A 70 -0.70 -18.87 0.04
C ALA A 70 0.66 -19.45 0.40
N ILE A 71 1.44 -18.74 1.19
CA ILE A 71 2.74 -19.21 1.64
C ILE A 71 2.60 -20.46 2.50
N GLU A 72 1.64 -20.51 3.41
CA GLU A 72 1.40 -21.69 4.23
C GLU A 72 1.03 -22.90 3.39
N CYS A 73 0.16 -22.72 2.40
CA CYS A 73 -0.21 -23.81 1.49
C CYS A 73 0.99 -24.33 0.73
N GLU A 74 1.84 -23.44 0.22
CA GLU A 74 3.04 -23.84 -0.49
C GLU A 74 4.01 -24.60 0.41
N LYS A 75 4.19 -24.13 1.64
CA LYS A 75 5.05 -24.82 2.59
C LYS A 75 4.55 -26.21 2.91
N ARG A 76 3.25 -26.37 3.08
CA ARG A 76 2.67 -27.69 3.34
C ARG A 76 2.89 -28.63 2.17
N GLN A 77 2.67 -28.14 0.96
CA GLN A 77 2.90 -28.96 -0.23
C GLN A 77 4.37 -29.37 -0.36
N GLN A 78 5.27 -28.44 -0.11
CA GLN A 78 6.69 -28.74 -0.15
C GLN A 78 7.09 -29.74 0.91
N THR A 79 6.52 -29.63 2.10
CA THR A 79 6.80 -30.56 3.18
C THR A 79 6.32 -31.96 2.84
N ILE A 80 5.11 -32.08 2.28
CA ILE A 80 4.57 -33.37 1.86
C ILE A 80 5.43 -33.98 0.78
N ASN A 81 5.84 -33.22 -0.23
CA ASN A 81 6.69 -33.69 -1.29
C ASN A 81 8.05 -34.15 -0.77
N PHE A 82 8.59 -33.41 0.18
CA PHE A 82 9.85 -33.76 0.79
C PHE A 82 9.76 -35.11 1.52
N GLU A 83 8.70 -35.33 2.26
CA GLU A 83 8.46 -36.56 2.97
C GLU A 83 8.34 -37.76 2.00
N GLU A 84 7.67 -37.56 0.90
CA GLU A 84 7.55 -38.62 -0.12
C GLU A 84 8.90 -38.99 -0.72
N GLN A 85 9.75 -38.00 -0.87
CA GLN A 85 11.10 -38.24 -1.42
C GLN A 85 12.04 -38.90 -0.42
N SER A 86 11.80 -38.67 0.83
CA SER A 86 12.64 -39.25 1.87
C SER A 86 12.06 -40.54 2.41
#